data_041c8ab64fcdc69aaa5e6a0fc6c9238d
#
_entry.id   041c8ab64fcdc69aaa5e6a0fc6c9238d
#
_cell.length_a   1.000
_cell.length_b   1.000
_cell.length_c   1.000
_cell.angle_alpha   90.00
_cell.angle_beta   90.00
_cell.angle_gamma   90.00
#
_symmetry.space_group_name_H-M   'P 1'
#
loop_
_entity.id
_entity.type
_entity.pdbx_description
1 polymer ?
#
loop_
_entity_poly.entity_id
_entity_poly.type
_entity_poly.pdbx_seq_one_letter_code
_entity_poly.pdbx_strand_id
1 'polypeptide(L)'
;MDAHDYIFDKIFILKSLGDSDTFADSLYYDIIEPCSQKCGLAIEPPIELYTREDWDKAIEKILQDNCCHPLIHFEMYGNEENGLYLRLGDYVPWNDVIRDLTIINVKSELNLIITMAVCYSTKLAFNMSMVKSPAPYLFSISTSQKVRGELTYKMFSEFYKNLIESRSIYDALKSVEQTHPDLPQFFDILSIPFLFENTFKEYALQHQDDGMLEKEFYHSFPEMQEREVTRDEYNWYKKAFVKDFRSKVNACYREYRDIFFMFDKFPNNRKRFKLPDDIM
;
A
#
# COMPACT_ATOMS: atom_id res chain seq x y z
N MET A 1 16.17 0.12 2.77
CA MET A 1 15.13 0.93 2.14
C MET A 1 15.82 2.09 1.48
N ASP A 2 15.91 2.08 0.16
CA ASP A 2 16.36 3.28 -0.52
C ASP A 2 15.34 4.38 -0.19
N ALA A 3 15.83 5.54 0.19
CA ALA A 3 15.01 6.70 0.48
C ALA A 3 14.32 7.15 -0.82
N HIS A 4 13.23 6.48 -1.17
CA HIS A 4 12.29 7.10 -2.09
C HIS A 4 11.79 8.34 -1.37
N ASP A 5 11.99 9.50 -1.99
CA ASP A 5 11.51 10.76 -1.44
C ASP A 5 9.98 10.70 -1.38
N TYR A 6 9.47 10.26 -0.23
CA TYR A 6 8.05 10.33 0.08
C TYR A 6 7.72 11.78 0.39
N ILE A 7 7.17 12.47 -0.60
CA ILE A 7 6.82 13.88 -0.49
C ILE A 7 5.34 13.97 -0.14
N PHE A 8 4.99 14.87 0.76
CA PHE A 8 3.60 15.25 1.04
C PHE A 8 3.51 16.78 1.16
N ASP A 9 2.40 17.33 0.69
CA ASP A 9 2.14 18.76 0.67
C ASP A 9 0.89 19.15 1.49
N LYS A 10 0.02 18.18 1.78
CA LYS A 10 -1.18 18.38 2.59
C LYS A 10 -1.56 17.13 3.39
N ILE A 11 -2.05 17.34 4.61
CA ILE A 11 -2.57 16.27 5.48
C ILE A 11 -4.10 16.40 5.56
N PHE A 12 -4.79 15.30 5.28
CA PHE A 12 -6.22 15.12 5.51
C PHE A 12 -6.44 14.11 6.64
N ILE A 13 -7.35 14.39 7.55
CA ILE A 13 -7.73 13.47 8.63
C ILE A 13 -9.19 13.09 8.43
N LEU A 14 -9.46 11.81 8.23
CA LEU A 14 -10.79 11.23 8.13
C LEU A 14 -11.11 10.52 9.45
N LYS A 15 -12.11 11.03 10.16
CA LYS A 15 -12.44 10.59 11.51
C LYS A 15 -13.85 10.05 11.59
N SER A 16 -14.01 8.88 12.22
CA SER A 16 -15.30 8.25 12.51
C SER A 16 -15.25 7.48 13.84
N LEU A 17 -15.26 8.24 14.93
CA LEU A 17 -15.17 7.72 16.29
C LEU A 17 -16.39 8.14 17.12
N GLY A 18 -16.62 7.47 18.26
CA GLY A 18 -17.63 7.87 19.23
C GLY A 18 -17.25 9.17 19.97
N ASP A 19 -18.24 9.85 20.58
CA ASP A 19 -18.02 11.11 21.30
C ASP A 19 -17.06 11.01 22.49
N SER A 20 -16.88 9.81 23.04
CA SER A 20 -15.95 9.56 24.13
C SER A 20 -14.53 9.32 23.68
N ASP A 21 -14.29 9.15 22.38
CA ASP A 21 -12.97 8.87 21.83
C ASP A 21 -12.39 10.15 21.21
N THR A 22 -11.47 10.76 21.93
CA THR A 22 -10.88 12.07 21.60
C THR A 22 -9.49 11.96 20.96
N PHE A 23 -9.00 10.76 20.64
CA PHE A 23 -7.63 10.59 20.17
C PHE A 23 -7.35 11.32 18.84
N ALA A 24 -8.29 11.28 17.91
CA ALA A 24 -8.16 12.01 16.64
C ALA A 24 -8.07 13.53 16.85
N ASP A 25 -8.92 14.07 17.74
CA ASP A 25 -8.92 15.50 18.04
C ASP A 25 -7.63 15.89 18.76
N SER A 26 -7.20 15.10 19.74
CA SER A 26 -5.94 15.33 20.42
C SER A 26 -4.74 15.24 19.46
N LEU A 27 -4.73 14.28 18.54
CA LEU A 27 -3.69 14.18 17.53
C LEU A 27 -3.65 15.43 16.63
N TYR A 28 -4.82 15.91 16.22
CA TYR A 28 -4.90 17.11 15.40
C TYR A 28 -4.50 18.37 16.17
N TYR A 29 -5.20 18.70 17.27
CA TYR A 29 -5.05 19.99 17.96
C TYR A 29 -3.75 20.08 18.77
N ASP A 30 -3.26 18.98 19.35
CA ASP A 30 -2.08 18.99 20.21
C ASP A 30 -0.77 18.77 19.43
N ILE A 31 -0.83 18.13 18.26
CA ILE A 31 0.37 17.70 17.51
C ILE A 31 0.38 18.25 16.08
N ILE A 32 -0.58 17.86 15.23
CA ILE A 32 -0.51 18.13 13.79
C ILE A 32 -0.65 19.63 13.51
N GLU A 33 -1.65 20.28 14.05
CA GLU A 33 -1.91 21.70 13.82
C GLU A 33 -0.74 22.58 14.28
N PRO A 34 -0.24 22.48 15.54
CA PRO A 34 0.87 23.30 15.99
C PRO A 34 2.16 23.08 15.20
N CYS A 35 2.51 21.82 14.89
CA CYS A 35 3.69 21.50 14.09
C CYS A 35 3.55 22.03 12.66
N SER A 36 2.38 21.89 12.05
CA SER A 36 2.11 22.35 10.69
C SER A 36 2.17 23.86 10.56
N GLN A 37 1.59 24.59 11.50
CA GLN A 37 1.66 26.06 11.56
C GLN A 37 3.13 26.53 11.64
N LYS A 38 3.93 25.90 12.49
CA LYS A 38 5.36 26.21 12.65
C LYS A 38 6.16 25.95 11.35
N CYS A 39 5.81 24.91 10.59
CA CYS A 39 6.52 24.47 9.39
C CYS A 39 5.90 24.95 8.07
N GLY A 40 4.82 25.74 8.12
CA GLY A 40 4.12 26.23 6.92
C GLY A 40 3.48 25.13 6.06
N LEU A 41 3.05 24.03 6.68
CA LEU A 41 2.34 22.95 6.00
C LEU A 41 0.85 23.25 5.95
N ALA A 42 0.23 23.04 4.78
CA ALA A 42 -1.22 23.15 4.64
C ALA A 42 -1.92 21.98 5.33
N ILE A 43 -2.89 22.29 6.17
CA ILE A 43 -3.73 21.31 6.87
C ILE A 43 -5.18 21.78 6.86
N GLU A 44 -6.09 20.85 7.09
CA GLU A 44 -7.50 21.14 7.35
C GLU A 44 -7.95 20.45 8.63
N PRO A 45 -8.99 20.98 9.30
CA PRO A 45 -9.60 20.29 10.44
C PRO A 45 -10.06 18.88 10.05
N PRO A 46 -10.11 17.92 11.01
CA PRO A 46 -10.59 16.58 10.75
C PRO A 46 -11.96 16.56 10.10
N ILE A 47 -12.14 15.72 9.09
CA ILE A 47 -13.40 15.52 8.39
C ILE A 47 -14.15 14.41 9.14
N GLU A 48 -15.30 14.77 9.73
CA GLU A 48 -16.18 13.86 10.43
C GLU A 48 -16.97 12.99 9.45
N LEU A 49 -16.97 11.68 9.66
CA LEU A 49 -17.68 10.72 8.83
C LEU A 49 -18.71 9.96 9.67
N TYR A 50 -19.98 10.21 9.42
CA TYR A 50 -21.09 9.55 10.12
C TYR A 50 -21.73 8.46 9.28
N THR A 51 -21.84 8.70 7.96
CA THR A 51 -22.55 7.88 7.00
C THR A 51 -21.70 7.57 5.77
N ARG A 52 -22.17 6.68 4.93
CA ARG A 52 -21.55 6.42 3.63
C ARG A 52 -21.54 7.68 2.74
N GLU A 53 -22.57 8.50 2.81
CA GLU A 53 -22.61 9.75 2.05
C GLU A 53 -21.52 10.72 2.49
N ASP A 54 -21.20 10.78 3.79
CA ASP A 54 -20.10 11.61 4.29
C ASP A 54 -18.74 11.10 3.79
N TRP A 55 -18.56 9.78 3.72
CA TRP A 55 -17.38 9.17 3.09
C TRP A 55 -17.23 9.62 1.65
N ASP A 56 -18.29 9.46 0.83
CA ASP A 56 -18.27 9.80 -0.58
C ASP A 56 -17.96 11.31 -0.79
N LYS A 57 -18.53 12.19 0.02
CA LYS A 57 -18.23 13.64 0.03
C LYS A 57 -16.78 13.93 0.44
N ALA A 58 -16.23 13.20 1.41
CA ALA A 58 -14.83 13.39 1.83
C ALA A 58 -13.87 12.99 0.71
N ILE A 59 -14.12 11.87 0.04
CA ILE A 59 -13.34 11.43 -1.13
C ILE A 59 -13.43 12.47 -2.25
N GLU A 60 -14.63 12.95 -2.56
CA GLU A 60 -14.83 13.98 -3.58
C GLU A 60 -14.09 15.28 -3.22
N LYS A 61 -14.14 15.73 -1.96
CA LYS A 61 -13.39 16.90 -1.47
C LYS A 61 -11.89 16.75 -1.70
N ILE A 62 -11.33 15.58 -1.37
CA ILE A 62 -9.90 15.29 -1.60
C ILE A 62 -9.58 15.29 -3.10
N LEU A 63 -10.48 14.74 -3.91
CA LEU A 63 -10.33 14.74 -5.36
C LEU A 63 -10.45 16.12 -6.00
N GLN A 64 -11.18 17.05 -5.41
CA GLN A 64 -11.29 18.43 -5.89
C GLN A 64 -10.17 19.34 -5.38
N ASP A 65 -9.46 18.92 -4.35
CA ASP A 65 -8.32 19.67 -3.80
C ASP A 65 -7.16 19.78 -4.80
N ASN A 66 -6.43 20.87 -4.75
CA ASN A 66 -5.28 21.13 -5.63
C ASN A 66 -3.97 20.50 -5.12
N CYS A 67 -3.99 19.74 -4.00
CA CYS A 67 -2.76 19.09 -3.52
C CYS A 67 -2.29 18.00 -4.48
N CYS A 68 -0.97 17.90 -4.66
CA CYS A 68 -0.35 16.93 -5.53
C CYS A 68 0.12 15.68 -4.78
N HIS A 69 0.38 15.82 -3.47
CA HIS A 69 0.98 14.77 -2.65
C HIS A 69 0.20 14.63 -1.33
N PRO A 70 -1.02 14.05 -1.37
CA PRO A 70 -1.86 13.93 -0.18
C PRO A 70 -1.30 12.88 0.79
N LEU A 71 -1.36 13.21 2.09
CA LEU A 71 -1.27 12.25 3.16
C LEU A 71 -2.64 12.17 3.82
N ILE A 72 -3.22 10.97 3.86
CA ILE A 72 -4.54 10.75 4.48
C ILE A 72 -4.36 9.92 5.74
N HIS A 73 -4.78 10.48 6.87
CA HIS A 73 -4.86 9.78 8.15
C HIS A 73 -6.29 9.32 8.41
N PHE A 74 -6.46 8.04 8.72
CA PHE A 74 -7.73 7.45 9.08
C PHE A 74 -7.75 7.17 10.58
N GLU A 75 -8.77 7.71 11.26
CA GLU A 75 -8.98 7.51 12.69
C GLU A 75 -10.42 7.00 12.90
N MET A 76 -10.58 5.68 12.87
CA MET A 76 -11.90 5.04 12.95
C MET A 76 -11.80 3.57 13.31
N TYR A 77 -12.94 2.95 13.61
CA TYR A 77 -12.97 1.51 13.86
C TYR A 77 -12.87 0.72 12.55
N GLY A 78 -12.15 -0.39 12.59
CA GLY A 78 -12.04 -1.34 11.50
C GLY A 78 -12.57 -2.72 11.88
N ASN A 79 -13.18 -3.40 10.92
CA ASN A 79 -13.63 -4.78 11.03
C ASN A 79 -12.93 -5.62 9.97
N GLU A 80 -12.47 -6.81 10.34
CA GLU A 80 -11.69 -7.67 9.46
C GLU A 80 -12.43 -8.05 8.17
N GLU A 81 -13.72 -8.30 8.26
CA GLU A 81 -14.56 -8.77 7.14
C GLU A 81 -15.27 -7.61 6.44
N ASN A 82 -15.80 -6.65 7.21
CA ASN A 82 -16.73 -5.66 6.70
C ASN A 82 -16.08 -4.35 6.24
N GLY A 83 -14.83 -4.05 6.67
CA GLY A 83 -14.16 -2.81 6.31
C GLY A 83 -14.15 -1.76 7.41
N LEU A 84 -14.19 -0.48 7.02
CA LEU A 84 -14.22 0.67 7.91
C LEU A 84 -15.63 0.86 8.47
N TYR A 85 -15.74 1.01 9.79
CA TYR A 85 -17.02 1.25 10.47
C TYR A 85 -17.27 2.75 10.63
N LEU A 86 -18.42 3.21 10.14
CA LEU A 86 -18.85 4.59 10.26
C LEU A 86 -19.80 4.74 11.45
N ARG A 87 -19.77 5.90 12.10
CA ARG A 87 -20.37 6.16 13.39
C ARG A 87 -21.88 5.86 13.48
N LEU A 88 -22.64 6.01 12.41
CA LEU A 88 -24.08 5.71 12.37
C LEU A 88 -24.42 4.28 11.94
N GLY A 89 -23.42 3.37 11.92
CA GLY A 89 -23.64 1.94 11.72
C GLY A 89 -23.35 1.44 10.30
N ASP A 90 -22.99 2.33 9.37
CA ASP A 90 -22.59 1.94 8.03
C ASP A 90 -21.19 1.36 7.99
N TYR A 91 -20.89 0.61 6.92
CA TYR A 91 -19.54 0.16 6.61
C TYR A 91 -19.09 0.67 5.25
N VAL A 92 -17.78 0.95 5.13
CA VAL A 92 -17.09 1.10 3.85
C VAL A 92 -16.29 -0.17 3.62
N PRO A 93 -16.72 -1.09 2.75
CA PRO A 93 -16.01 -2.33 2.47
C PRO A 93 -14.57 -2.08 2.04
N TRP A 94 -13.63 -2.97 2.40
CA TRP A 94 -12.21 -2.81 2.04
C TRP A 94 -11.99 -2.62 0.54
N ASN A 95 -12.77 -3.29 -0.31
CA ASN A 95 -12.67 -3.12 -1.76
C ASN A 95 -13.11 -1.72 -2.23
N ASP A 96 -14.08 -1.11 -1.57
CA ASP A 96 -14.49 0.26 -1.87
C ASP A 96 -13.41 1.26 -1.42
N VAL A 97 -12.81 1.04 -0.23
CA VAL A 97 -11.67 1.84 0.23
C VAL A 97 -10.52 1.76 -0.77
N ILE A 98 -10.17 0.57 -1.25
CA ILE A 98 -9.11 0.37 -2.26
C ILE A 98 -9.45 1.12 -3.54
N ARG A 99 -10.69 1.02 -4.04
CA ARG A 99 -11.13 1.71 -5.24
C ARG A 99 -10.98 3.22 -5.10
N ASP A 100 -11.45 3.79 -4.00
CA ASP A 100 -11.46 5.23 -3.78
C ASP A 100 -10.03 5.77 -3.57
N LEU A 101 -9.18 5.04 -2.82
CA LEU A 101 -7.76 5.36 -2.69
C LEU A 101 -7.02 5.25 -4.03
N THR A 102 -7.35 4.27 -4.87
CA THR A 102 -6.77 4.14 -6.22
C THR A 102 -7.07 5.39 -7.06
N ILE A 103 -8.30 5.89 -7.04
CA ILE A 103 -8.68 7.11 -7.79
C ILE A 103 -7.85 8.31 -7.29
N ILE A 104 -7.72 8.48 -5.98
CA ILE A 104 -6.90 9.56 -5.39
C ILE A 104 -5.43 9.38 -5.80
N ASN A 105 -4.89 8.16 -5.73
CA ASN A 105 -3.50 7.88 -6.04
C ASN A 105 -3.17 8.06 -7.53
N VAL A 106 -4.12 7.77 -8.42
CA VAL A 106 -4.00 8.09 -9.85
C VAL A 106 -3.95 9.60 -10.06
N LYS A 107 -4.79 10.39 -9.38
CA LYS A 107 -4.75 11.84 -9.44
C LYS A 107 -3.44 12.42 -8.92
N SER A 108 -2.89 11.85 -7.87
CA SER A 108 -1.63 12.29 -7.25
C SER A 108 -0.37 11.67 -7.88
N GLU A 109 -0.47 11.06 -9.07
CA GLU A 109 0.65 10.47 -9.81
C GLU A 109 1.48 9.45 -9.00
N LEU A 110 0.80 8.63 -8.20
CA LEU A 110 1.39 7.66 -7.27
C LEU A 110 2.16 8.32 -6.12
N ASN A 111 1.54 9.30 -5.47
CA ASN A 111 2.12 9.98 -4.30
C ASN A 111 1.25 9.90 -3.03
N LEU A 112 0.14 9.14 -3.07
CA LEU A 112 -0.72 9.00 -1.90
C LEU A 112 -0.02 8.22 -0.78
N ILE A 113 0.09 8.87 0.37
CA ILE A 113 0.52 8.25 1.63
C ILE A 113 -0.70 8.06 2.50
N ILE A 114 -0.84 6.89 3.13
CA ILE A 114 -1.91 6.63 4.09
C ILE A 114 -1.35 6.20 5.45
N THR A 115 -1.98 6.65 6.50
CA THR A 115 -1.72 6.21 7.87
C THR A 115 -3.03 5.86 8.54
N MET A 116 -3.09 4.71 9.20
CA MET A 116 -4.36 4.14 9.63
C MET A 116 -4.32 3.75 11.11
N ALA A 117 -4.93 4.58 11.95
CA ALA A 117 -5.32 4.24 13.31
C ALA A 117 -6.61 3.39 13.29
N VAL A 118 -6.56 2.28 12.57
CA VAL A 118 -7.71 1.43 12.24
C VAL A 118 -7.34 -0.03 12.43
N CYS A 119 -8.11 -0.77 13.22
CA CYS A 119 -7.91 -2.21 13.38
C CYS A 119 -8.04 -2.96 12.05
N TYR A 120 -7.18 -3.95 11.82
CA TYR A 120 -7.18 -4.81 10.63
C TYR A 120 -6.95 -4.08 9.29
N SER A 121 -6.41 -2.87 9.31
CA SER A 121 -6.23 -2.06 8.09
C SER A 121 -5.21 -2.65 7.10
N THR A 122 -4.35 -3.57 7.51
CA THR A 122 -3.47 -4.34 6.60
C THR A 122 -4.26 -5.15 5.56
N LYS A 123 -5.57 -5.38 5.77
CA LYS A 123 -6.46 -5.97 4.75
C LYS A 123 -6.46 -5.20 3.42
N LEU A 124 -6.16 -3.91 3.41
CA LEU A 124 -5.97 -3.16 2.17
C LEU A 124 -4.86 -3.74 1.31
N ALA A 125 -3.74 -4.13 1.93
CA ALA A 125 -2.62 -4.74 1.20
C ALA A 125 -2.95 -6.13 0.66
N PHE A 126 -3.69 -6.94 1.43
CA PHE A 126 -4.09 -8.29 1.00
C PHE A 126 -5.18 -8.29 -0.08
N ASN A 127 -6.05 -7.29 -0.09
CA ASN A 127 -7.16 -7.22 -1.04
C ASN A 127 -6.80 -6.45 -2.32
N MET A 128 -5.64 -5.76 -2.38
CA MET A 128 -5.27 -5.06 -3.59
C MET A 128 -4.86 -6.03 -4.70
N SER A 129 -5.25 -5.71 -5.92
CA SER A 129 -4.82 -6.44 -7.12
C SER A 129 -3.58 -5.78 -7.71
N MET A 130 -2.46 -6.52 -7.79
CA MET A 130 -1.24 -6.05 -8.47
C MET A 130 -1.26 -6.30 -9.98
N VAL A 131 -2.33 -6.91 -10.49
CA VAL A 131 -2.35 -7.51 -11.82
C VAL A 131 -3.00 -6.62 -12.88
N LYS A 132 -4.00 -5.80 -12.55
CA LYS A 132 -4.79 -5.09 -13.56
C LYS A 132 -5.25 -3.69 -13.13
N SER A 133 -4.72 -3.18 -12.05
CA SER A 133 -5.08 -1.85 -11.56
C SER A 133 -3.85 -1.08 -11.06
N PRO A 134 -3.88 0.25 -11.11
CA PRO A 134 -2.91 1.08 -10.43
C PRO A 134 -2.85 0.79 -8.94
N ALA A 135 -1.70 1.02 -8.31
CA ALA A 135 -1.54 0.89 -6.87
C ALA A 135 -2.50 1.85 -6.13
N PRO A 136 -3.17 1.40 -5.05
CA PRO A 136 -4.12 2.25 -4.33
C PRO A 136 -3.44 3.34 -3.49
N TYR A 137 -2.20 3.18 -3.14
CA TYR A 137 -1.37 4.14 -2.40
C TYR A 137 0.11 3.86 -2.68
N LEU A 138 0.99 4.76 -2.29
CA LEU A 138 2.45 4.57 -2.42
C LEU A 138 3.05 3.97 -1.15
N PHE A 139 2.56 4.41 0.00
CA PHE A 139 3.08 4.03 1.31
C PHE A 139 1.96 3.95 2.34
N SER A 140 2.02 2.99 3.24
CA SER A 140 1.06 2.89 4.34
C SER A 140 1.70 2.51 5.67
N ILE A 141 1.10 3.04 6.75
CA ILE A 141 1.24 2.54 8.11
C ILE A 141 -0.14 2.01 8.51
N SER A 142 -0.22 0.72 8.83
CA SER A 142 -1.47 -0.01 9.07
C SER A 142 -1.33 -0.98 10.23
N THR A 143 -2.40 -1.69 10.60
CA THR A 143 -2.38 -2.70 11.66
C THR A 143 -3.01 -3.99 11.16
N SER A 144 -2.42 -5.14 11.50
CA SER A 144 -2.96 -6.48 11.18
C SER A 144 -3.93 -7.03 12.24
N GLN A 145 -4.05 -6.36 13.36
CA GLN A 145 -4.83 -6.81 14.52
C GLN A 145 -5.57 -5.66 15.20
N LYS A 146 -6.29 -5.97 16.27
CA LYS A 146 -6.88 -4.94 17.13
C LYS A 146 -5.79 -4.22 17.90
N VAL A 147 -5.80 -2.89 17.83
CA VAL A 147 -4.88 -2.02 18.54
C VAL A 147 -5.67 -1.06 19.43
N ARG A 148 -5.16 -0.79 20.62
CA ARG A 148 -5.77 0.17 21.56
C ARG A 148 -5.53 1.59 21.09
N GLY A 149 -6.51 2.47 21.23
CA GLY A 149 -6.40 3.88 20.85
C GLY A 149 -5.21 4.61 21.48
N GLU A 150 -4.85 4.29 22.74
CA GLU A 150 -3.65 4.85 23.37
C GLU A 150 -2.34 4.50 22.64
N LEU A 151 -2.24 3.31 22.04
CA LEU A 151 -1.05 2.88 21.33
C LEU A 151 -1.00 3.57 19.96
N THR A 152 -2.15 3.70 19.26
CA THR A 152 -2.25 4.44 18.01
C THR A 152 -1.92 5.92 18.22
N TYR A 153 -2.46 6.54 19.27
CA TYR A 153 -2.16 7.92 19.62
C TYR A 153 -0.66 8.15 19.88
N LYS A 154 -0.02 7.29 20.70
CA LYS A 154 1.44 7.38 20.96
C LYS A 154 2.25 7.24 19.67
N MET A 155 1.90 6.25 18.86
CA MET A 155 2.56 6.01 17.57
C MET A 155 2.47 7.24 16.67
N PHE A 156 1.24 7.70 16.40
CA PHE A 156 1.03 8.76 15.43
C PHE A 156 1.40 10.15 15.97
N SER A 157 1.35 10.39 17.27
CA SER A 157 1.85 11.63 17.87
C SER A 157 3.35 11.81 17.64
N GLU A 158 4.15 10.79 17.94
CA GLU A 158 5.60 10.84 17.71
C GLU A 158 5.92 10.87 16.21
N PHE A 159 5.21 10.06 15.42
CA PHE A 159 5.38 9.99 13.97
C PHE A 159 5.11 11.34 13.32
N TYR A 160 3.95 11.97 13.56
CA TYR A 160 3.59 13.25 12.91
C TYR A 160 4.45 14.42 13.35
N LYS A 161 4.81 14.49 14.63
CA LYS A 161 5.73 15.50 15.13
C LYS A 161 7.03 15.50 14.33
N ASN A 162 7.64 14.34 14.17
CA ASN A 162 8.90 14.22 13.44
C ASN A 162 8.72 14.30 11.92
N LEU A 163 7.64 13.74 11.36
CA LEU A 163 7.35 13.80 9.95
C LEU A 163 7.19 15.23 9.46
N ILE A 164 6.46 16.07 10.19
CA ILE A 164 6.19 17.46 9.79
C ILE A 164 7.47 18.29 9.89
N GLU A 165 8.30 18.07 10.91
CA GLU A 165 9.55 18.79 11.11
C GLU A 165 10.64 18.35 10.12
N SER A 166 10.86 17.05 9.93
CA SER A 166 11.93 16.51 9.08
C SER A 166 11.56 16.38 7.61
N ARG A 167 10.25 16.30 7.29
CA ARG A 167 9.73 15.94 5.96
C ARG A 167 10.19 14.56 5.49
N SER A 168 10.61 13.69 6.40
CA SER A 168 11.16 12.36 6.14
C SER A 168 10.36 11.30 6.88
N ILE A 169 9.70 10.40 6.13
CA ILE A 169 9.03 9.23 6.72
C ILE A 169 10.03 8.34 7.46
N TYR A 170 11.23 8.18 6.90
CA TYR A 170 12.27 7.37 7.51
C TYR A 170 12.69 7.92 8.89
N ASP A 171 12.94 9.23 8.99
CA ASP A 171 13.34 9.85 10.26
C ASP A 171 12.18 9.81 11.28
N ALA A 172 10.95 10.00 10.82
CA ALA A 172 9.76 9.89 11.66
C ALA A 172 9.60 8.48 12.24
N LEU A 173 9.72 7.44 11.42
CA LEU A 173 9.66 6.05 11.89
C LEU A 173 10.80 5.69 12.82
N LYS A 174 12.01 6.14 12.52
CA LYS A 174 13.19 5.96 13.39
C LYS A 174 13.00 6.63 14.75
N SER A 175 12.39 7.82 14.80
CA SER A 175 12.07 8.48 16.06
C SER A 175 11.06 7.69 16.88
N VAL A 176 10.02 7.14 16.25
CA VAL A 176 9.06 6.25 16.93
C VAL A 176 9.76 5.03 17.53
N GLU A 177 10.64 4.36 16.76
CA GLU A 177 11.39 3.19 17.23
C GLU A 177 12.29 3.52 18.42
N GLN A 178 12.94 4.69 18.40
CA GLN A 178 13.83 5.14 19.48
C GLN A 178 13.06 5.55 20.75
N THR A 179 11.92 6.22 20.60
CA THR A 179 11.12 6.75 21.72
C THR A 179 10.21 5.69 22.30
N HIS A 180 9.68 4.81 21.46
CA HIS A 180 8.71 3.78 21.80
C HIS A 180 9.06 2.43 21.16
N PRO A 181 10.12 1.75 21.61
CA PRO A 181 10.65 0.53 20.96
C PRO A 181 9.66 -0.62 20.86
N ASP A 182 8.64 -0.63 21.72
CA ASP A 182 7.60 -1.67 21.74
C ASP A 182 6.45 -1.40 20.75
N LEU A 183 6.34 -0.20 20.17
CA LEU A 183 5.21 0.13 19.28
C LEU A 183 5.33 -0.46 17.87
N PRO A 184 6.50 -0.54 17.23
CA PRO A 184 6.61 -1.06 15.86
C PRO A 184 5.99 -2.44 15.65
N GLN A 185 5.97 -3.32 16.67
CA GLN A 185 5.38 -4.66 16.58
C GLN A 185 3.86 -4.67 16.33
N PHE A 186 3.16 -3.56 16.54
CA PHE A 186 1.70 -3.45 16.36
C PHE A 186 1.33 -2.87 15.00
N PHE A 187 2.31 -2.38 14.24
CA PHE A 187 2.08 -1.66 13.00
C PHE A 187 2.84 -2.29 11.85
N ASP A 188 2.15 -2.43 10.72
CA ASP A 188 2.73 -2.88 9.46
C ASP A 188 3.06 -1.65 8.61
N ILE A 189 4.33 -1.53 8.23
CA ILE A 189 4.85 -0.44 7.41
C ILE A 189 5.10 -0.99 6.03
N LEU A 190 4.33 -0.53 5.05
CA LEU A 190 4.34 -1.06 3.70
C LEU A 190 4.72 0.02 2.68
N SER A 191 5.83 -0.22 1.98
CA SER A 191 6.22 0.49 0.77
C SER A 191 5.75 -0.31 -0.44
N ILE A 192 4.95 0.29 -1.30
CA ILE A 192 4.39 -0.40 -2.47
C ILE A 192 5.46 -0.91 -3.45
N PRO A 193 6.53 -0.14 -3.78
CA PRO A 193 7.60 -0.66 -4.61
C PRO A 193 8.27 -1.90 -4.02
N PHE A 194 8.55 -1.90 -2.72
CA PHE A 194 9.15 -3.02 -2.02
C PHE A 194 8.22 -4.25 -2.00
N LEU A 195 6.94 -4.04 -1.71
CA LEU A 195 5.95 -5.11 -1.69
C LEU A 195 5.81 -5.76 -3.07
N PHE A 196 5.68 -4.95 -4.12
CA PHE A 196 5.58 -5.43 -5.50
C PHE A 196 6.82 -6.24 -5.90
N GLU A 197 8.01 -5.70 -5.69
CA GLU A 197 9.26 -6.34 -6.03
C GLU A 197 9.43 -7.68 -5.32
N ASN A 198 9.15 -7.74 -4.01
CA ASN A 198 9.26 -8.97 -3.25
C ASN A 198 8.24 -10.02 -3.67
N THR A 199 6.99 -9.64 -3.93
CA THR A 199 5.95 -10.56 -4.41
C THR A 199 6.37 -11.23 -5.72
N PHE A 200 6.91 -10.47 -6.65
CA PHE A 200 7.36 -11.03 -7.94
C PHE A 200 8.68 -11.79 -7.82
N LYS A 201 9.59 -11.40 -6.92
CA LYS A 201 10.80 -12.19 -6.63
C LYS A 201 10.44 -13.54 -6.02
N GLU A 202 9.54 -13.59 -5.07
CA GLU A 202 9.06 -14.85 -4.48
C GLU A 202 8.39 -15.74 -5.54
N TYR A 203 7.54 -15.15 -6.38
CA TYR A 203 6.95 -15.86 -7.51
C TYR A 203 8.03 -16.42 -8.46
N ALA A 204 9.02 -15.63 -8.82
CA ALA A 204 10.11 -16.05 -9.68
C ALA A 204 10.95 -17.18 -9.05
N LEU A 205 11.26 -17.07 -7.74
CA LEU A 205 12.00 -18.11 -7.01
C LEU A 205 11.25 -19.44 -6.95
N GLN A 206 9.95 -19.40 -6.68
CA GLN A 206 9.10 -20.60 -6.68
C GLN A 206 9.12 -21.31 -8.04
N HIS A 207 9.18 -20.54 -9.14
CA HIS A 207 9.19 -21.07 -10.50
C HIS A 207 10.59 -21.32 -11.08
N GLN A 208 11.66 -21.12 -10.29
CA GLN A 208 13.01 -21.54 -10.61
C GLN A 208 13.33 -22.94 -10.06
N ASP A 209 12.51 -23.44 -9.14
CA ASP A 209 12.65 -24.79 -8.60
C ASP A 209 12.41 -25.82 -9.70
N ASP A 210 13.40 -26.71 -9.91
CA ASP A 210 13.34 -27.72 -10.97
C ASP A 210 12.12 -28.65 -10.84
N GLY A 211 11.66 -28.91 -9.62
CA GLY A 211 10.47 -29.74 -9.37
C GLY A 211 9.17 -29.03 -9.74
N MET A 212 9.09 -27.72 -9.52
CA MET A 212 7.94 -26.91 -9.96
C MET A 212 7.92 -26.75 -11.48
N LEU A 213 9.06 -26.44 -12.10
CA LEU A 213 9.18 -26.36 -13.55
C LEU A 213 8.88 -27.71 -14.23
N GLU A 214 9.21 -28.81 -13.61
CA GLU A 214 8.90 -30.15 -14.13
C GLU A 214 7.39 -30.44 -14.05
N LYS A 215 6.73 -30.07 -12.97
CA LYS A 215 5.26 -30.18 -12.87
C LYS A 215 4.56 -29.34 -13.92
N GLU A 216 4.95 -28.08 -14.09
CA GLU A 216 4.40 -27.18 -15.11
C GLU A 216 4.68 -27.67 -16.54
N PHE A 217 5.88 -28.26 -16.76
CA PHE A 217 6.22 -28.89 -18.03
C PHE A 217 5.26 -30.04 -18.35
N TYR A 218 5.06 -30.99 -17.43
CA TYR A 218 4.17 -32.12 -17.63
C TYR A 218 2.68 -31.71 -17.68
N HIS A 219 2.30 -30.64 -16.97
CA HIS A 219 0.96 -30.07 -17.12
C HIS A 219 0.74 -29.49 -18.53
N SER A 220 1.76 -28.86 -19.11
CA SER A 220 1.71 -28.27 -20.46
C SER A 220 1.85 -29.32 -21.57
N PHE A 221 2.49 -30.44 -21.29
CA PHE A 221 2.75 -31.52 -22.24
C PHE A 221 2.46 -32.87 -21.59
N PRO A 222 1.17 -33.19 -21.31
CA PRO A 222 0.80 -34.44 -20.64
C PRO A 222 1.20 -35.67 -21.44
N GLU A 223 1.24 -35.60 -22.78
CA GLU A 223 1.71 -36.68 -23.66
C GLU A 223 3.16 -37.09 -23.40
N MET A 224 3.98 -36.22 -22.79
CA MET A 224 5.36 -36.56 -22.44
C MET A 224 5.47 -37.52 -21.26
N GLN A 225 4.41 -37.70 -20.47
CA GLN A 225 4.34 -38.71 -19.40
C GLN A 225 3.95 -40.08 -19.94
N GLU A 226 3.18 -40.13 -21.04
CA GLU A 226 2.58 -41.34 -21.57
C GLU A 226 3.37 -41.95 -22.74
N ARG A 227 4.28 -41.20 -23.33
CA ARG A 227 5.08 -41.58 -24.49
C ARG A 227 6.50 -41.96 -24.10
N GLU A 228 7.04 -43.03 -24.67
CA GLU A 228 8.50 -43.29 -24.65
C GLU A 228 9.20 -42.22 -25.48
N VAL A 229 9.80 -41.26 -24.76
CA VAL A 229 10.60 -40.17 -25.34
C VAL A 229 12.08 -40.44 -25.08
N THR A 230 12.93 -40.18 -26.06
CA THR A 230 14.36 -40.28 -25.84
C THR A 230 14.82 -39.15 -24.89
N ARG A 231 15.94 -39.38 -24.16
CA ARG A 231 16.49 -38.39 -23.24
C ARG A 231 16.83 -37.06 -23.92
N ASP A 232 17.30 -37.13 -25.18
CA ASP A 232 17.67 -35.94 -25.95
C ASP A 232 16.44 -35.16 -26.37
N GLU A 233 15.39 -35.84 -26.80
CA GLU A 233 14.08 -35.26 -27.14
C GLU A 233 13.48 -34.57 -25.90
N TYR A 234 13.41 -35.26 -24.76
CA TYR A 234 12.96 -34.69 -23.49
C TYR A 234 13.74 -33.42 -23.11
N ASN A 235 15.07 -33.47 -23.14
CA ASN A 235 15.91 -32.33 -22.80
C ASN A 235 15.70 -31.13 -23.74
N TRP A 236 15.44 -31.39 -25.02
CA TRP A 236 15.14 -30.34 -25.99
C TRP A 236 13.82 -29.64 -25.70
N TYR A 237 12.74 -30.40 -25.48
CA TYR A 237 11.42 -29.86 -25.11
C TYR A 237 11.47 -29.10 -23.78
N LYS A 238 12.11 -29.67 -22.75
CA LYS A 238 12.28 -29.03 -21.44
C LYS A 238 13.02 -27.70 -21.56
N LYS A 239 14.09 -27.64 -22.34
CA LYS A 239 14.85 -26.40 -22.57
C LYS A 239 14.04 -25.34 -23.29
N ALA A 240 13.28 -25.74 -24.31
CA ALA A 240 12.39 -24.84 -25.04
C ALA A 240 11.27 -24.31 -24.14
N PHE A 241 10.66 -25.18 -23.34
CA PHE A 241 9.62 -24.81 -22.37
C PHE A 241 10.13 -23.82 -21.34
N VAL A 242 11.26 -24.10 -20.70
CA VAL A 242 11.84 -23.19 -19.67
C VAL A 242 12.14 -21.80 -20.26
N LYS A 243 12.66 -21.75 -21.49
CA LYS A 243 12.91 -20.47 -22.19
C LYS A 243 11.62 -19.70 -22.44
N ASP A 244 10.59 -20.36 -22.97
CA ASP A 244 9.28 -19.76 -23.26
C ASP A 244 8.59 -19.32 -21.97
N PHE A 245 8.61 -20.16 -20.94
CA PHE A 245 8.06 -19.87 -19.62
C PHE A 245 8.67 -18.60 -19.01
N ARG A 246 10.01 -18.51 -18.96
CA ARG A 246 10.71 -17.31 -18.45
C ARG A 246 10.37 -16.06 -19.24
N SER A 247 10.27 -16.18 -20.56
CA SER A 247 9.87 -15.07 -21.42
C SER A 247 8.47 -14.57 -21.10
N LYS A 248 7.52 -15.48 -20.87
CA LYS A 248 6.14 -15.15 -20.49
C LYS A 248 6.06 -14.52 -19.11
N VAL A 249 6.79 -15.06 -18.12
CA VAL A 249 6.84 -14.48 -16.76
C VAL A 249 7.38 -13.05 -16.80
N ASN A 250 8.47 -12.81 -17.51
CA ASN A 250 9.03 -11.46 -17.66
C ASN A 250 8.08 -10.51 -18.40
N ALA A 251 7.36 -11.01 -19.43
CA ALA A 251 6.36 -10.21 -20.13
C ALA A 251 5.20 -9.79 -19.20
N CYS A 252 4.66 -10.74 -18.42
CA CYS A 252 3.63 -10.46 -17.42
C CYS A 252 4.12 -9.51 -16.34
N TYR A 253 5.34 -9.71 -15.84
CA TYR A 253 5.95 -8.81 -14.86
C TYR A 253 6.01 -7.36 -15.36
N ARG A 254 6.51 -7.16 -16.59
CA ARG A 254 6.58 -5.83 -17.20
C ARG A 254 5.21 -5.19 -17.37
N GLU A 255 4.23 -5.96 -17.87
CA GLU A 255 2.86 -5.48 -18.03
C GLU A 255 2.25 -5.04 -16.68
N TYR A 256 2.35 -5.89 -15.66
CA TYR A 256 1.79 -5.59 -14.33
C TYR A 256 2.52 -4.43 -13.66
N ARG A 257 3.85 -4.37 -13.77
CA ARG A 257 4.66 -3.25 -13.28
C ARG A 257 4.22 -1.94 -13.92
N ASP A 258 4.10 -1.91 -15.24
CA ASP A 258 3.80 -0.70 -15.99
C ASP A 258 2.39 -0.19 -15.69
N ILE A 259 1.41 -1.07 -15.48
CA ILE A 259 0.04 -0.72 -15.03
C ILE A 259 0.06 -0.26 -13.57
N PHE A 260 0.65 -1.05 -12.68
CA PHE A 260 0.61 -0.83 -11.24
C PHE A 260 1.30 0.48 -10.83
N PHE A 261 2.43 0.80 -11.46
CA PHE A 261 3.17 2.04 -11.25
C PHE A 261 2.82 3.14 -12.25
N MET A 262 1.81 2.92 -13.08
CA MET A 262 1.31 3.90 -14.05
C MET A 262 2.40 4.46 -14.99
N PHE A 263 3.36 3.63 -15.42
CA PHE A 263 4.50 4.08 -16.23
C PHE A 263 4.09 4.62 -17.61
N ASP A 264 2.99 4.11 -18.17
CA ASP A 264 2.46 4.60 -19.44
C ASP A 264 1.79 5.96 -19.30
N LYS A 265 1.12 6.19 -18.15
CA LYS A 265 0.43 7.44 -17.87
C LYS A 265 1.37 8.52 -17.34
N PHE A 266 2.33 8.12 -16.50
CA PHE A 266 3.32 9.00 -15.85
C PHE A 266 4.74 8.47 -16.06
N PRO A 267 5.38 8.78 -17.21
CA PRO A 267 6.71 8.24 -17.56
C PRO A 267 7.81 8.55 -16.53
N ASN A 268 7.66 9.63 -15.75
CA ASN A 268 8.61 9.98 -14.69
C ASN A 268 8.64 8.94 -13.55
N ASN A 269 7.55 8.19 -13.35
CA ASN A 269 7.51 7.12 -12.36
C ASN A 269 8.53 6.01 -12.66
N ARG A 270 8.85 5.75 -13.94
CA ARG A 270 9.89 4.78 -14.33
C ARG A 270 11.29 5.19 -13.81
N LYS A 271 11.58 6.50 -13.78
CA LYS A 271 12.84 7.02 -13.22
C LYS A 271 12.84 7.03 -11.69
N ARG A 272 11.67 7.27 -11.10
CA ARG A 272 11.46 7.34 -9.65
C ARG A 272 11.55 5.96 -9.00
N PHE A 273 10.87 4.97 -9.57
CA PHE A 273 10.78 3.62 -9.02
C PHE A 273 11.73 2.65 -9.71
N LYS A 274 12.95 2.80 -9.74
CA LYS A 274 14.04 2.00 -10.37
C LYS A 274 13.85 0.47 -10.26
N LEU A 275 12.68 -0.02 -10.65
CA LEU A 275 12.36 -1.44 -10.66
C LEU A 275 13.09 -2.15 -11.81
N PRO A 276 13.48 -3.41 -11.64
CA PRO A 276 14.15 -4.17 -12.70
C PRO A 276 13.26 -4.30 -13.93
N ASP A 277 13.87 -4.45 -15.10
CA ASP A 277 13.14 -4.69 -16.34
C ASP A 277 12.64 -6.14 -16.45
N ASP A 278 13.39 -7.08 -15.88
CA ASP A 278 13.07 -8.50 -15.82
C ASP A 278 13.25 -9.03 -14.38
N ILE A 279 12.43 -10.03 -14.03
CA ILE A 279 12.46 -10.63 -12.70
C ILE A 279 13.08 -12.04 -12.70
N MET A 280 13.23 -12.64 -13.91
CA MET A 280 13.85 -13.98 -14.11
C MET A 280 15.03 -13.92 -15.07
#